data_62819b5ee3db3ae7cd9cd7085aecec01
#
_entry.id   62819b5ee3db3ae7cd9cd7085aecec01
#
_cell.length_a   1.000
_cell.length_b   1.000
_cell.length_c   1.000
_cell.angle_alpha   90.00
_cell.angle_beta   90.00
_cell.angle_gamma   90.00
#
_symmetry.space_group_name_H-M   'P 1'
#
loop_
_entity.id
_entity.type
_entity.pdbx_description
1 polymer ?
#
loop_
_entity_poly.entity_id
_entity_poly.type
_entity_poly.pdbx_seq_one_letter_code
_entity_poly.pdbx_strand_id
1 'polypeptide(L)'
;MNDPLTRLAGAIAARKSADPDKSWTASLLAQGPEQAAKKFGEEAVEAIIEAVKGDKMRLTEEAADVLYHLLVMLAARDVTLQDVLSALTRREGTSGIKEKARRPSAVAIQSFDEITPVANPPMRNSPNSR
;
A
#
# COMPACT_ATOMS: atom_id res chain seq x y z
N MET A 1 -25.90 -5.51 0.33
CA MET A 1 -25.65 -5.67 1.76
C MET A 1 -24.68 -4.61 2.24
N ASN A 2 -25.03 -3.91 3.29
CA ASN A 2 -24.25 -2.76 3.76
C ASN A 2 -23.29 -3.19 4.88
N ASP A 3 -22.27 -3.95 4.50
CA ASP A 3 -21.25 -4.40 5.43
C ASP A 3 -20.33 -3.26 5.89
N PRO A 4 -19.62 -3.41 7.01
CA PRO A 4 -18.76 -2.35 7.55
C PRO A 4 -17.69 -1.86 6.57
N LEU A 5 -17.13 -2.73 5.75
CA LEU A 5 -16.08 -2.37 4.80
C LEU A 5 -16.65 -1.48 3.68
N THR A 6 -17.83 -1.82 3.16
CA THR A 6 -18.55 -1.02 2.16
C THR A 6 -18.94 0.34 2.72
N ARG A 7 -19.43 0.40 3.95
CA ARG A 7 -19.74 1.68 4.62
C ARG A 7 -18.49 2.54 4.79
N LEU A 8 -17.39 1.94 5.21
CA LEU A 8 -16.12 2.64 5.38
C LEU A 8 -15.61 3.20 4.05
N ALA A 9 -15.64 2.40 2.99
CA ALA A 9 -15.24 2.83 1.65
C ALA A 9 -16.07 4.03 1.18
N GLY A 10 -17.38 4.00 1.40
CA GLY A 10 -18.28 5.11 1.08
C GLY A 10 -17.99 6.36 1.90
N ALA A 11 -17.73 6.21 3.19
CA ALA A 11 -17.36 7.32 4.07
C ALA A 11 -16.03 7.97 3.63
N ILE A 12 -15.04 7.18 3.27
CA ILE A 12 -13.75 7.69 2.77
C ILE A 12 -13.95 8.44 1.45
N ALA A 13 -14.70 7.89 0.52
CA ALA A 13 -15.01 8.55 -0.75
C ALA A 13 -15.67 9.91 -0.54
N ALA A 14 -16.61 10.01 0.40
CA ALA A 14 -17.27 11.27 0.75
C ALA A 14 -16.32 12.32 1.34
N ARG A 15 -15.21 11.91 1.96
CA ARG A 15 -14.21 12.80 2.55
C ARG A 15 -13.26 13.43 1.54
N LYS A 16 -13.26 13.01 0.28
CA LYS A 16 -12.43 13.63 -0.77
C LYS A 16 -12.73 15.11 -0.95
N SER A 17 -13.97 15.52 -0.75
CA SER A 17 -14.40 16.92 -0.85
C SER A 17 -14.62 17.58 0.50
N ALA A 18 -14.31 16.90 1.61
CA ALA A 18 -14.46 17.43 2.95
C ALA A 18 -13.29 18.33 3.35
N ASP A 19 -13.53 19.18 4.35
CA ASP A 19 -12.51 20.07 4.90
C ASP A 19 -11.43 19.28 5.62
N PRO A 20 -10.15 19.36 5.18
CA PRO A 20 -9.03 18.69 5.86
C PRO A 20 -8.85 19.07 7.33
N ASP A 21 -9.27 20.25 7.75
CA ASP A 21 -9.17 20.70 9.14
C ASP A 21 -10.22 20.04 10.04
N LYS A 22 -11.25 19.44 9.48
CA LYS A 22 -12.37 18.84 10.20
C LYS A 22 -12.43 17.31 10.12
N SER A 23 -11.63 16.71 9.27
CA SER A 23 -11.63 15.26 9.06
C SER A 23 -10.22 14.74 8.88
N TRP A 24 -9.86 13.77 9.70
CA TRP A 24 -8.59 13.06 9.58
C TRP A 24 -8.42 12.41 8.20
N THR A 25 -9.46 11.73 7.72
CA THR A 25 -9.47 11.12 6.38
C THR A 25 -9.29 12.15 5.28
N ALA A 26 -9.99 13.28 5.35
CA ALA A 26 -9.82 14.37 4.39
C ALA A 26 -8.40 14.94 4.42
N SER A 27 -7.80 15.06 5.60
CA SER A 27 -6.40 15.47 5.78
C SER A 27 -5.43 14.50 5.10
N LEU A 28 -5.61 13.20 5.29
CA LEU A 28 -4.80 12.17 4.64
C LEU A 28 -4.92 12.23 3.11
N LEU A 29 -6.13 12.36 2.60
CA LEU A 29 -6.38 12.46 1.16
C LEU A 29 -5.77 13.73 0.57
N ALA A 30 -5.82 14.85 1.28
CA ALA A 30 -5.23 16.12 0.85
C ALA A 30 -3.70 16.06 0.74
N GLN A 31 -3.05 15.19 1.50
CA GLN A 31 -1.59 15.02 1.45
C GLN A 31 -1.13 14.23 0.22
N GLY A 32 -2.04 13.62 -0.52
CA GLY A 32 -1.78 12.95 -1.79
C GLY A 32 -1.45 11.46 -1.68
N PRO A 33 -1.34 10.77 -2.85
CA PRO A 33 -1.17 9.33 -2.92
C PRO A 33 0.09 8.80 -2.26
N GLU A 34 1.19 9.53 -2.33
CA GLU A 34 2.47 9.10 -1.74
C GLU A 34 2.39 9.01 -0.23
N GLN A 35 1.77 9.99 0.42
CA GLN A 35 1.56 9.96 1.86
C GLN A 35 0.56 8.88 2.28
N ALA A 36 -0.50 8.68 1.51
CA ALA A 36 -1.46 7.60 1.74
C ALA A 36 -0.78 6.22 1.63
N ALA A 37 0.09 6.03 0.64
CA ALA A 37 0.86 4.80 0.47
C ALA A 37 1.85 4.58 1.62
N LYS A 38 2.52 5.62 2.06
CA LYS A 38 3.44 5.55 3.21
C LYS A 38 2.69 5.12 4.48
N LYS A 39 1.55 5.70 4.75
CA LYS A 39 0.70 5.33 5.89
C LYS A 39 0.24 3.88 5.83
N PHE A 40 -0.21 3.45 4.67
CA PHE A 40 -0.56 2.04 4.46
C PHE A 40 0.63 1.12 4.76
N GLY A 41 1.82 1.45 4.29
CA GLY A 41 3.04 0.68 4.53
C GLY A 41 3.39 0.59 6.02
N GLU A 42 3.28 1.68 6.76
CA GLU A 42 3.52 1.73 8.21
C GLU A 42 2.57 0.77 8.96
N GLU A 43 1.27 0.84 8.66
CA GLU A 43 0.28 -0.03 9.30
C GLU A 43 0.45 -1.49 8.90
N ALA A 44 0.83 -1.76 7.65
CA ALA A 44 1.11 -3.11 7.20
C ALA A 44 2.29 -3.73 7.96
N VAL A 45 3.35 -2.98 8.21
CA VAL A 45 4.50 -3.44 9.00
C VAL A 45 4.07 -3.74 10.44
N GLU A 46 3.27 -2.89 11.05
CA GLU A 46 2.76 -3.12 12.41
C GLU A 46 1.94 -4.41 12.49
N ALA A 47 1.07 -4.65 11.50
CA ALA A 47 0.30 -5.90 11.41
C ALA A 47 1.21 -7.13 11.26
N ILE A 48 2.26 -7.03 10.44
CA ILE A 48 3.25 -8.10 10.26
C ILE A 48 3.93 -8.42 11.59
N ILE A 49 4.34 -7.42 12.33
CA ILE A 49 5.00 -7.59 13.63
C ILE A 49 4.08 -8.35 14.61
N GLU A 50 2.82 -7.95 14.70
CA GLU A 50 1.88 -8.59 15.59
C GLU A 50 1.51 -10.02 15.15
N ALA A 51 1.49 -10.28 13.85
CA ALA A 51 1.30 -11.62 13.31
C ALA A 51 2.46 -12.55 13.69
N VAL A 52 3.70 -12.07 13.59
CA VAL A 52 4.91 -12.83 13.96
C VAL A 52 4.96 -13.09 15.45
N LYS A 53 4.58 -12.12 16.28
CA LYS A 53 4.50 -12.28 17.73
C LYS A 53 3.39 -13.24 18.17
N GLY A 54 2.36 -13.42 17.37
CA GLY A 54 1.21 -14.25 17.71
C GLY A 54 0.21 -13.58 18.63
N ASP A 55 0.22 -12.25 18.75
CA ASP A 55 -0.76 -11.49 19.54
C ASP A 55 -2.03 -11.28 18.69
N LYS A 56 -3.03 -12.11 18.93
CA LYS A 56 -4.28 -12.11 18.15
C LYS A 56 -5.07 -10.82 18.30
N MET A 57 -5.12 -10.25 19.51
CA MET A 57 -5.89 -9.04 19.77
C MET A 57 -5.26 -7.85 19.06
N ARG A 58 -3.96 -7.66 19.20
CA ARG A 58 -3.24 -6.59 18.51
C ARG A 58 -3.25 -6.77 17.01
N LEU A 59 -3.08 -7.98 16.52
CA LEU A 59 -3.17 -8.26 15.09
C LEU A 59 -4.55 -7.86 14.52
N THR A 60 -5.62 -8.12 15.26
CA THR A 60 -6.97 -7.72 14.86
C THR A 60 -7.08 -6.20 14.71
N GLU A 61 -6.56 -5.44 15.67
CA GLU A 61 -6.57 -3.98 15.64
C GLU A 61 -5.73 -3.44 14.48
N GLU A 62 -4.51 -3.96 14.32
CA GLU A 62 -3.62 -3.54 13.23
C GLU A 62 -4.19 -3.91 11.86
N ALA A 63 -4.86 -5.05 11.73
CA ALA A 63 -5.52 -5.44 10.50
C ALA A 63 -6.65 -4.47 10.13
N ALA A 64 -7.41 -3.99 11.12
CA ALA A 64 -8.42 -2.96 10.90
C ALA A 64 -7.79 -1.65 10.37
N ASP A 65 -6.66 -1.24 10.94
CA ASP A 65 -5.91 -0.07 10.49
C ASP A 65 -5.36 -0.26 9.07
N VAL A 66 -4.88 -1.47 8.74
CA VAL A 66 -4.44 -1.82 7.39
C VAL A 66 -5.58 -1.67 6.38
N LEU A 67 -6.76 -2.19 6.69
CA LEU A 67 -7.93 -2.07 5.80
C LEU A 67 -8.33 -0.60 5.62
N TYR A 68 -8.34 0.18 6.70
CA TYR A 68 -8.65 1.61 6.64
C TYR A 68 -7.66 2.35 5.71
N HIS A 69 -6.36 2.18 5.95
CA HIS A 69 -5.34 2.85 5.15
C HIS A 69 -5.24 2.31 3.71
N LEU A 70 -5.58 1.04 3.48
CA LEU A 70 -5.72 0.49 2.13
C LEU A 70 -6.81 1.26 1.37
N LEU A 71 -7.97 1.46 1.98
CA LEU A 71 -9.08 2.17 1.34
C LEU A 71 -8.75 3.64 1.09
N VAL A 72 -8.03 4.29 2.01
CA VAL A 72 -7.55 5.67 1.80
C VAL A 72 -6.57 5.74 0.63
N MET A 73 -5.61 4.83 0.57
CA MET A 73 -4.64 4.76 -0.53
C MET A 73 -5.31 4.54 -1.89
N LEU A 74 -6.27 3.62 -1.94
CA LEU A 74 -7.06 3.37 -3.15
C LEU A 74 -7.85 4.61 -3.57
N ALA A 75 -8.53 5.25 -2.63
CA ALA A 75 -9.29 6.47 -2.89
C ALA A 75 -8.42 7.62 -3.40
N ALA A 76 -7.19 7.72 -2.92
CA ALA A 76 -6.23 8.72 -3.39
C ALA A 76 -5.85 8.56 -4.88
N ARG A 77 -6.08 7.38 -5.45
CA ARG A 77 -5.87 7.08 -6.87
C ARG A 77 -7.17 6.78 -7.62
N ASP A 78 -8.30 7.15 -7.07
CA ASP A 78 -9.63 6.92 -7.67
C ASP A 78 -9.93 5.45 -7.98
N VAL A 79 -9.37 4.54 -7.19
CA VAL A 79 -9.69 3.11 -7.21
C VAL A 79 -10.74 2.85 -6.14
N THR A 80 -11.84 2.21 -6.52
CA THR A 80 -12.93 1.89 -5.60
C THR A 80 -12.76 0.51 -4.97
N LEU A 81 -13.41 0.30 -3.82
CA LEU A 81 -13.50 -1.04 -3.24
C LEU A 81 -14.13 -2.02 -4.25
N GLN A 82 -15.14 -1.59 -5.00
CA GLN A 82 -15.79 -2.44 -6.00
C GLN A 82 -14.83 -2.89 -7.09
N ASP A 83 -13.91 -2.04 -7.53
CA ASP A 83 -12.87 -2.40 -8.49
C ASP A 83 -12.01 -3.57 -7.97
N VAL A 84 -11.63 -3.50 -6.69
CA VAL A 84 -10.83 -4.55 -6.03
C VAL A 84 -11.63 -5.84 -5.90
N LEU A 85 -12.88 -5.75 -5.45
CA LEU A 85 -13.76 -6.90 -5.31
C LEU A 85 -14.00 -7.58 -6.66
N SER A 86 -14.17 -6.81 -7.72
CA SER A 86 -14.30 -7.34 -9.09
C SER A 86 -13.05 -8.09 -9.53
N ALA A 87 -11.87 -7.58 -9.18
CA ALA A 87 -10.61 -8.28 -9.46
C ALA A 87 -10.53 -9.62 -8.71
N LEU A 88 -10.97 -9.66 -7.45
CA LEU A 88 -11.04 -10.89 -6.67
C LEU A 88 -12.03 -11.89 -7.27
N THR A 89 -13.19 -11.42 -7.68
CA THR A 89 -14.22 -12.27 -8.32
C THR A 89 -13.68 -12.93 -9.60
N ARG A 90 -12.94 -12.16 -10.43
CA ARG A 90 -12.31 -12.72 -11.63
C ARG A 90 -11.29 -13.82 -11.34
N ARG A 91 -10.72 -13.83 -10.13
CA ARG A 91 -9.74 -14.85 -9.70
C ARG A 91 -10.38 -16.08 -9.09
N GLU A 92 -11.67 -16.05 -8.78
CA GLU A 92 -12.39 -17.19 -8.25
C GLU A 92 -12.36 -18.36 -9.26
N GLY A 93 -12.12 -19.56 -8.77
CA GLY A 93 -12.02 -20.76 -9.60
C GLY A 93 -10.73 -20.90 -10.41
N THR A 94 -9.82 -19.94 -10.33
CA THR A 94 -8.53 -19.96 -11.01
C THR A 94 -7.42 -20.30 -10.01
N SER A 95 -6.54 -21.27 -10.34
CA SER A 95 -5.40 -21.57 -9.47
C SER A 95 -4.44 -20.39 -9.36
N GLY A 96 -3.83 -20.21 -8.19
CA GLY A 96 -2.84 -19.13 -7.98
C GLY A 96 -1.66 -19.18 -8.94
N ILE A 97 -1.29 -20.37 -9.40
CA ILE A 97 -0.24 -20.57 -10.40
C ILE A 97 -0.66 -20.00 -11.75
N LYS A 98 -1.90 -20.30 -12.19
CA LYS A 98 -2.44 -19.75 -13.45
C LYS A 98 -2.61 -18.25 -13.39
N GLU A 99 -3.02 -17.71 -12.26
CA GLU A 99 -3.17 -16.26 -12.06
C GLU A 99 -1.82 -15.55 -12.17
N LYS A 100 -0.77 -16.09 -11.57
CA LYS A 100 0.59 -15.56 -11.71
C LYS A 100 1.06 -15.54 -13.16
N ALA A 101 0.76 -16.58 -13.93
CA ALA A 101 1.12 -16.68 -15.34
C ALA A 101 0.37 -15.68 -16.22
N ARG A 102 -0.84 -15.25 -15.83
CA ARG A 102 -1.67 -14.27 -16.55
C ARG A 102 -1.30 -12.83 -16.26
N ARG A 103 -0.73 -12.56 -15.09
CA ARG A 103 -0.31 -11.19 -14.79
C ARG A 103 0.77 -10.82 -15.80
N PRO A 104 0.57 -9.70 -16.54
CA PRO A 104 1.71 -9.12 -17.22
C PRO A 104 2.78 -8.99 -16.16
N SER A 105 3.97 -9.52 -16.43
CA SER A 105 5.09 -9.36 -15.52
C SER A 105 5.10 -7.89 -15.13
N ALA A 106 4.57 -7.62 -13.94
CA ALA A 106 4.61 -6.30 -13.37
C ALA A 106 6.04 -5.92 -13.42
N VAL A 107 6.34 -4.96 -14.31
CA VAL A 107 7.68 -4.48 -14.47
C VAL A 107 8.58 -5.55 -13.95
N ALA A 108 9.05 -6.45 -14.80
CA ALA A 108 9.96 -7.42 -14.31
C ALA A 108 10.80 -6.64 -13.31
N ILE A 109 10.63 -6.86 -12.01
CA ILE A 109 11.72 -6.58 -11.11
C ILE A 109 12.75 -7.50 -11.72
N GLN A 110 13.38 -6.96 -12.71
CA GLN A 110 14.45 -7.58 -13.45
C GLN A 110 15.32 -8.09 -12.35
N SER A 111 15.60 -9.36 -12.41
CA SER A 111 16.38 -10.04 -11.42
C SER A 111 17.35 -9.07 -10.77
N PHE A 112 17.47 -9.09 -9.47
CA PHE A 112 18.45 -8.31 -8.70
C PHE A 112 19.85 -8.31 -9.35
N ASP A 113 20.09 -9.25 -10.23
CA ASP A 113 21.31 -9.44 -11.00
C ASP A 113 21.54 -8.37 -12.08
N GLU A 114 20.53 -7.60 -12.46
CA GLU A 114 20.67 -6.51 -13.45
C GLU A 114 20.82 -5.12 -12.83
N ILE A 115 20.76 -5.01 -11.51
CA ILE A 115 21.18 -3.80 -10.83
C ILE A 115 22.72 -3.84 -10.83
N THR A 116 23.32 -3.32 -11.89
CA THR A 116 24.75 -3.05 -11.90
C THR A 116 25.07 -2.19 -10.68
N PRO A 117 25.96 -2.65 -9.77
CA PRO A 117 26.39 -1.79 -8.69
C PRO A 117 26.97 -0.53 -9.31
N VAL A 118 26.47 0.61 -8.90
CA VAL A 118 27.08 1.89 -9.28
C VAL A 118 28.52 1.80 -8.81
N ALA A 119 29.43 1.76 -9.78
CA ALA A 119 30.86 1.76 -9.46
C ALA A 119 31.13 2.99 -8.60
N ASN A 120 31.65 2.77 -7.40
CA ASN A 120 32.13 3.86 -6.56
C ASN A 120 33.09 4.70 -7.38
N PRO A 121 32.86 6.01 -7.49
CA PRO A 121 33.84 6.86 -8.18
C PRO A 121 35.17 6.71 -7.47
N PRO A 122 36.28 6.69 -8.23
CA PRO A 122 37.59 6.54 -7.62
C PRO A 122 37.78 7.67 -6.60
N MET A 123 38.20 7.30 -5.39
CA MET A 123 38.55 8.29 -4.39
C MET A 123 39.59 9.22 -4.99
N ARG A 124 39.27 10.51 -5.07
CA ARG A 124 40.28 11.52 -5.40
C ARG A 124 41.28 11.53 -4.28
N ASN A 125 42.45 11.02 -4.57
CA ASN A 125 43.62 11.28 -3.74
C ASN A 125 43.83 12.79 -3.73
N SER A 126 43.58 13.41 -2.60
CA SER A 126 44.00 14.77 -2.36
C SER A 126 45.51 14.81 -2.36
N PRO A 127 46.16 15.63 -3.19
CA PRO A 127 47.59 15.79 -3.08
C PRO A 127 47.87 16.50 -1.76
N ASN A 128 48.69 15.85 -0.96
CA ASN A 128 49.21 16.37 0.27
C ASN A 128 50.03 17.63 -0.05
N SER A 129 49.52 18.77 0.31
CA SER A 129 50.29 20.01 0.21
C SER A 129 51.14 20.12 1.45
N ARG A 130 52.43 20.17 1.24
CA ARG A 130 53.44 20.55 2.23
C ARG A 130 53.28 22.01 2.59
#